data_75d2c4e0b97402b2dc4ccfdb06a9cca5
#
_entry.id   75d2c4e0b97402b2dc4ccfdb06a9cca5
#
_cell.length_a   1.000
_cell.length_b   1.000
_cell.length_c   1.000
_cell.angle_alpha   90.00
_cell.angle_beta   90.00
_cell.angle_gamma   90.00
#
_symmetry.space_group_name_H-M   'P 1'
#
loop_
_entity.id
_entity.type
_entity.pdbx_description
1 polymer ?
#
loop_
_entity_poly.entity_id
_entity_poly.type
_entity_poly.pdbx_seq_one_letter_code
_entity_poly.pdbx_strand_id
1 'polypeptide(L)'
;MGGCDSMSYEAKSLNEECGIFGIWGHPDAAQVTYFGLHSLQHRGQEGAGIVANNSGKLDGHRDLGLLAEVFQKQEQLNALEGTAAIGHVRYATAGTGSVDNIQPFLFKFYDSQIGLAHNGNLTNAKRLRKQLEREGAIFHSNSDTEILMHLIRKSTAVSFLDKLKESLNLVKGGFAYLLLTETMMIAALDPNGFRPLSIGQMNNGAYVVASETCALETVGARFIQDVAPGEVVIISDEGLKIEVFTTEVQPAICAMEYIYFARPDSNIAGVNVHTARKRMGKNLAIESPVAADMVIGVPNSSLSAASGYAEEAQIPYELGLVKNQYVARTFIQPTQELREQGVRMKLSAVRGVVKGKKVVLVDDSIVRGTTIRRIIHLLKEAEAQEVHVRIASPPLKYPCFYGIDIQTRDELIAANYSIEEIKEQIGADSLAFLSEAGLIDGIQLNYDAPYSGLCMAYFNGDYPTPLYDYEEQYQASLKKETRRN
;
A
#
# COMPACT_ATOMS: atom_id res chain seq x y z
N MET A 1 -41.16 -15.81 12.69
CA MET A 1 -40.60 -14.44 12.56
C MET A 1 -39.11 -14.57 12.82
N GLY A 2 -38.35 -14.84 11.80
CA GLY A 2 -36.89 -14.93 11.84
C GLY A 2 -36.33 -13.69 11.15
N GLY A 3 -35.71 -12.79 11.95
CA GLY A 3 -35.02 -11.62 11.44
C GLY A 3 -33.79 -12.04 10.65
N CYS A 4 -33.79 -11.74 9.38
CA CYS A 4 -32.63 -11.85 8.52
C CYS A 4 -31.76 -10.61 8.76
N ASP A 5 -30.70 -10.76 9.56
CA ASP A 5 -29.67 -9.74 9.70
C ASP A 5 -28.98 -9.53 8.36
N SER A 6 -29.38 -8.48 7.66
CA SER A 6 -28.72 -8.00 6.46
C SER A 6 -27.40 -7.31 6.87
N MET A 7 -26.32 -8.09 6.98
CA MET A 7 -24.97 -7.52 7.03
C MET A 7 -24.74 -6.69 5.76
N SER A 8 -24.59 -5.40 5.91
CA SER A 8 -24.22 -4.45 4.86
C SER A 8 -22.75 -4.69 4.48
N TYR A 9 -22.51 -5.56 3.49
CA TYR A 9 -21.19 -5.70 2.90
C TYR A 9 -20.95 -4.53 1.92
N GLU A 10 -20.23 -3.52 2.35
CA GLU A 10 -19.56 -2.60 1.42
C GLU A 10 -18.59 -3.39 0.54
N ALA A 11 -18.59 -3.09 -0.76
CA ALA A 11 -17.62 -3.63 -1.72
C ALA A 11 -16.25 -2.98 -1.45
N LYS A 12 -15.49 -3.51 -0.48
CA LYS A 12 -14.09 -3.13 -0.29
C LYS A 12 -13.26 -3.76 -1.41
N SER A 13 -12.68 -2.93 -2.27
CA SER A 13 -11.55 -3.32 -3.17
C SER A 13 -10.31 -3.65 -2.32
N LEU A 14 -9.23 -4.13 -2.94
CA LEU A 14 -7.90 -4.06 -2.32
C LEU A 14 -7.70 -2.64 -1.84
N ASN A 15 -7.42 -2.51 -0.55
CA ASN A 15 -7.29 -1.23 0.07
C ASN A 15 -5.82 -0.97 0.33
N GLU A 16 -5.40 0.22 -0.07
CA GLU A 16 -4.03 0.66 -0.22
C GLU A 16 -3.36 0.86 1.14
N GLU A 17 -2.06 0.94 1.13
CA GLU A 17 -1.20 1.10 2.29
C GLU A 17 -0.84 2.56 2.48
N CYS A 18 -0.43 2.91 3.71
CA CYS A 18 0.04 4.25 4.05
C CYS A 18 1.20 4.73 3.18
N GLY A 19 1.34 6.05 3.04
CA GLY A 19 2.48 6.70 2.42
C GLY A 19 3.17 7.65 3.40
N ILE A 20 4.50 7.65 3.41
CA ILE A 20 5.33 8.53 4.24
C ILE A 20 6.25 9.38 3.38
N PHE A 21 6.46 10.62 3.81
CA PHE A 21 7.36 11.58 3.18
C PHE A 21 8.06 12.41 4.24
N GLY A 22 9.35 12.70 4.06
CA GLY A 22 10.11 13.56 4.95
C GLY A 22 11.13 14.38 4.20
N ILE A 23 11.45 15.57 4.71
CA ILE A 23 12.45 16.48 4.18
C ILE A 23 13.26 17.16 5.29
N TRP A 24 14.55 17.35 5.06
CA TRP A 24 15.47 18.06 5.95
C TRP A 24 16.32 19.08 5.17
N GLY A 25 16.41 20.31 5.70
CA GLY A 25 17.25 21.37 5.14
C GLY A 25 16.55 22.23 4.07
N HIS A 26 15.21 22.33 4.06
CA HIS A 26 14.47 23.18 3.12
C HIS A 26 13.64 24.23 3.86
N PRO A 27 13.72 25.53 3.51
CA PRO A 27 13.01 26.61 4.21
C PRO A 27 11.49 26.43 4.21
N ASP A 28 10.93 25.83 3.15
CA ASP A 28 9.50 25.55 3.00
C ASP A 28 9.20 24.05 3.21
N ALA A 29 9.77 23.44 4.26
CA ALA A 29 9.72 21.98 4.46
C ALA A 29 8.28 21.43 4.51
N ALA A 30 7.37 22.11 5.20
CA ALA A 30 5.97 21.66 5.28
C ALA A 30 5.26 21.71 3.92
N GLN A 31 5.52 22.75 3.11
CA GLN A 31 4.95 22.90 1.76
C GLN A 31 5.47 21.80 0.82
N VAL A 32 6.77 21.52 0.85
CA VAL A 32 7.37 20.44 0.05
C VAL A 32 6.82 19.08 0.50
N THR A 33 6.66 18.88 1.81
CA THR A 33 6.02 17.65 2.37
C THR A 33 4.59 17.51 1.88
N TYR A 34 3.80 18.58 1.82
CA TYR A 34 2.46 18.57 1.25
C TYR A 34 2.47 18.08 -0.21
N PHE A 35 3.36 18.60 -1.07
CA PHE A 35 3.45 18.14 -2.46
C PHE A 35 3.89 16.68 -2.58
N GLY A 36 4.87 16.26 -1.78
CA GLY A 36 5.31 14.87 -1.72
C GLY A 36 4.17 13.92 -1.30
N LEU A 37 3.42 14.27 -0.25
CA LEU A 37 2.26 13.50 0.18
C LEU A 37 1.12 13.50 -0.84
N HIS A 38 0.91 14.61 -1.55
CA HIS A 38 -0.10 14.69 -2.61
C HIS A 38 0.19 13.68 -3.72
N SER A 39 1.45 13.49 -4.08
CA SER A 39 1.83 12.46 -5.05
C SER A 39 1.67 11.03 -4.52
N LEU A 40 1.66 10.85 -3.19
CA LEU A 40 1.43 9.58 -2.49
C LEU A 40 -0.03 9.38 -2.06
N GLN A 41 -0.96 10.27 -2.44
CA GLN A 41 -2.36 10.22 -2.00
C GLN A 41 -3.08 8.91 -2.39
N HIS A 42 -2.63 8.23 -3.46
CA HIS A 42 -3.13 6.92 -3.85
C HIS A 42 -2.89 5.85 -2.78
N ARG A 43 -1.87 6.00 -1.91
CA ARG A 43 -1.54 5.06 -0.83
C ARG A 43 -2.44 5.23 0.41
N GLY A 44 -3.05 6.42 0.63
CA GLY A 44 -3.90 6.65 1.78
C GLY A 44 -4.92 7.76 1.55
N GLN A 45 -6.19 7.52 1.90
CA GLN A 45 -7.29 8.45 1.62
C GLN A 45 -8.19 8.71 2.83
N GLU A 46 -7.87 8.17 4.02
CA GLU A 46 -8.71 8.32 5.21
C GLU A 46 -8.28 9.44 6.13
N GLY A 47 -7.02 9.80 6.09
CA GLY A 47 -6.48 10.88 6.88
C GLY A 47 -5.07 11.24 6.45
N ALA A 48 -4.64 12.43 6.81
CA ALA A 48 -3.32 12.94 6.52
C ALA A 48 -2.80 13.82 7.65
N GLY A 49 -1.49 14.00 7.71
CA GLY A 49 -0.87 14.89 8.66
C GLY A 49 0.56 15.26 8.28
N ILE A 50 1.01 16.38 8.83
CA ILE A 50 2.37 16.90 8.70
C ILE A 50 2.84 17.35 10.08
N VAL A 51 4.09 17.03 10.44
CA VAL A 51 4.80 17.57 11.59
C VAL A 51 6.05 18.26 11.07
N ALA A 52 6.26 19.53 11.44
CA ALA A 52 7.40 20.34 11.05
C ALA A 52 8.27 20.70 12.26
N ASN A 53 9.55 20.95 12.00
CA ASN A 53 10.55 21.38 12.97
C ASN A 53 10.98 22.81 12.69
N ASN A 54 10.55 23.72 13.55
CA ASN A 54 10.98 25.11 13.55
C ASN A 54 12.01 25.33 14.66
N SER A 55 13.30 25.30 14.28
CA SER A 55 14.41 25.62 15.19
C SER A 55 14.38 24.83 16.52
N GLY A 56 14.07 23.54 16.43
CA GLY A 56 14.02 22.62 17.58
C GLY A 56 12.64 22.51 18.23
N LYS A 57 11.64 23.27 17.80
CA LYS A 57 10.26 23.10 18.23
C LYS A 57 9.46 22.37 17.16
N LEU A 58 8.87 21.23 17.53
CA LEU A 58 8.00 20.49 16.64
C LEU A 58 6.54 20.94 16.81
N ASP A 59 5.89 21.19 15.68
CA ASP A 59 4.45 21.45 15.63
C ASP A 59 3.81 20.65 14.49
N GLY A 60 2.52 20.34 14.60
CA GLY A 60 1.88 19.46 13.63
C GLY A 60 0.39 19.71 13.47
N HIS A 61 -0.10 19.38 12.28
CA HIS A 61 -1.52 19.35 11.96
C HIS A 61 -1.87 18.02 11.29
N ARG A 62 -2.98 17.40 11.72
CA ARG A 62 -3.49 16.13 11.20
C ARG A 62 -4.99 16.02 11.39
N ASP A 63 -5.67 15.43 10.41
CA ASP A 63 -7.10 15.20 10.49
C ASP A 63 -7.54 14.06 9.54
N LEU A 64 -8.82 13.69 9.62
CA LEU A 64 -9.47 12.77 8.69
C LEU A 64 -9.73 13.46 7.35
N GLY A 65 -9.66 12.70 6.26
CA GLY A 65 -9.92 13.15 4.91
C GLY A 65 -8.70 13.10 3.99
N LEU A 66 -8.91 13.51 2.74
CA LEU A 66 -7.83 13.66 1.78
C LEU A 66 -6.90 14.80 2.21
N LEU A 67 -5.65 14.75 1.78
CA LEU A 67 -4.66 15.79 2.11
C LEU A 67 -5.16 17.22 1.82
N ALA A 68 -5.83 17.42 0.68
CA ALA A 68 -6.42 18.70 0.31
C ALA A 68 -7.63 19.12 1.18
N GLU A 69 -8.29 18.17 1.83
CA GLU A 69 -9.37 18.42 2.78
C GLU A 69 -8.81 18.75 4.16
N VAL A 70 -7.76 18.07 4.58
CA VAL A 70 -7.07 18.32 5.86
C VAL A 70 -6.40 19.69 5.86
N PHE A 71 -5.83 20.12 4.74
CA PHE A 71 -5.14 21.40 4.56
C PHE A 71 -5.94 22.35 3.66
N GLN A 72 -7.26 22.43 3.85
CA GLN A 72 -8.14 23.31 3.07
C GLN A 72 -7.78 24.81 3.19
N LYS A 73 -7.36 25.22 4.38
CA LYS A 73 -6.95 26.58 4.64
C LYS A 73 -5.43 26.70 4.52
N GLN A 74 -4.97 27.59 3.64
CA GLN A 74 -3.55 27.88 3.47
C GLN A 74 -2.86 28.22 4.80
N GLU A 75 -3.60 28.81 5.73
CA GLU A 75 -3.15 29.15 7.08
C GLU A 75 -2.69 27.93 7.89
N GLN A 76 -3.34 26.77 7.70
CA GLN A 76 -2.99 25.51 8.41
C GLN A 76 -1.60 25.02 8.00
N LEU A 77 -1.28 25.12 6.72
CA LEU A 77 0.03 24.75 6.19
C LEU A 77 1.09 25.82 6.51
N ASN A 78 0.73 27.09 6.38
CA ASN A 78 1.63 28.21 6.67
C ASN A 78 1.98 28.31 8.16
N ALA A 79 1.15 27.77 9.06
CA ALA A 79 1.46 27.70 10.48
C ALA A 79 2.55 26.65 10.83
N LEU A 80 2.82 25.72 9.90
CA LEU A 80 3.86 24.70 10.06
C LEU A 80 5.20 25.23 9.48
N GLU A 81 5.76 26.24 10.11
CA GLU A 81 7.07 26.77 9.76
C GLU A 81 8.19 25.79 10.12
N GLY A 82 9.31 25.85 9.40
CA GLY A 82 10.52 25.10 9.76
C GLY A 82 11.31 24.61 8.56
N THR A 83 12.50 24.10 8.85
CA THR A 83 13.45 23.62 7.84
C THR A 83 13.44 22.12 7.66
N ALA A 84 12.67 21.39 8.46
CA ALA A 84 12.47 19.96 8.33
C ALA A 84 11.00 19.61 8.60
N ALA A 85 10.48 18.58 7.93
CA ALA A 85 9.13 18.09 8.16
C ALA A 85 9.02 16.62 7.78
N ILE A 86 8.08 15.93 8.45
CA ILE A 86 7.62 14.59 8.06
C ILE A 86 6.11 14.59 7.88
N GLY A 87 5.61 13.75 7.00
CA GLY A 87 4.20 13.64 6.75
C GLY A 87 3.76 12.21 6.45
N HIS A 88 2.44 12.01 6.54
CA HIS A 88 1.81 10.70 6.38
C HIS A 88 0.45 10.85 5.71
N VAL A 89 0.14 9.96 4.78
CA VAL A 89 -1.21 9.70 4.28
C VAL A 89 -1.64 8.32 4.74
N ARG A 90 -2.81 8.26 5.40
CA ARG A 90 -3.28 7.05 6.07
C ARG A 90 -4.30 6.30 5.25
N TYR A 91 -4.15 4.97 5.25
CA TYR A 91 -5.23 4.03 5.04
C TYR A 91 -5.47 3.23 6.35
N ALA A 92 -6.73 2.94 6.72
CA ALA A 92 -7.03 2.18 7.93
C ALA A 92 -6.86 0.68 7.70
N THR A 93 -5.78 0.11 8.24
CA THR A 93 -5.57 -1.34 8.30
C THR A 93 -6.20 -1.96 9.54
N ALA A 94 -6.33 -1.22 10.62
CA ALA A 94 -6.98 -1.63 11.86
C ALA A 94 -7.50 -0.42 12.64
N GLY A 95 -8.70 -0.53 13.19
CA GLY A 95 -9.32 0.46 14.05
C GLY A 95 -10.31 1.38 13.35
N THR A 96 -11.26 1.91 14.13
CA THR A 96 -12.24 2.91 13.70
C THR A 96 -11.54 4.20 13.26
N GLY A 97 -12.12 4.94 12.31
CA GLY A 97 -11.63 6.23 11.79
C GLY A 97 -11.58 7.33 12.86
N SER A 98 -10.75 7.15 13.89
CA SER A 98 -10.48 8.17 14.91
C SER A 98 -9.28 9.01 14.51
N VAL A 99 -9.38 10.32 14.74
CA VAL A 99 -8.27 11.28 14.58
C VAL A 99 -7.06 10.89 15.41
N ASP A 100 -7.27 10.20 16.53
CA ASP A 100 -6.17 9.71 17.41
C ASP A 100 -5.22 8.75 16.72
N ASN A 101 -5.68 8.07 15.65
CA ASN A 101 -4.85 7.15 14.87
C ASN A 101 -4.21 7.79 13.64
N ILE A 102 -4.48 9.07 13.35
CA ILE A 102 -3.86 9.77 12.22
C ILE A 102 -2.42 10.13 12.57
N GLN A 103 -1.52 9.90 11.64
CA GLN A 103 -0.10 10.16 11.75
C GLN A 103 0.31 11.40 10.92
N PRO A 104 1.50 12.01 11.19
CA PRO A 104 2.50 11.63 12.20
C PRO A 104 2.01 11.86 13.63
N PHE A 105 2.39 10.97 14.54
CA PHE A 105 2.22 11.23 15.97
C PHE A 105 3.25 12.25 16.43
N LEU A 106 2.85 13.16 17.30
CA LEU A 106 3.75 14.12 17.95
C LEU A 106 3.77 13.82 19.45
N PHE A 107 4.88 13.29 19.91
CA PHE A 107 5.13 13.00 21.32
C PHE A 107 5.92 14.16 21.94
N LYS A 108 5.40 14.71 23.04
CA LYS A 108 6.02 15.78 23.80
C LYS A 108 6.46 15.23 25.16
N PHE A 109 7.75 15.20 25.38
CA PHE A 109 8.36 14.82 26.65
C PHE A 109 8.83 16.09 27.40
N TYR A 110 9.30 15.91 28.61
CA TYR A 110 9.82 17.04 29.39
C TYR A 110 11.03 17.69 28.72
N ASP A 111 11.89 16.88 28.11
CA ASP A 111 13.21 17.25 27.58
C ASP A 111 13.34 17.12 26.07
N SER A 112 12.29 16.70 25.36
CA SER A 112 12.39 16.43 23.93
C SER A 112 11.02 16.30 23.26
N GLN A 113 11.02 16.44 21.93
CA GLN A 113 9.83 16.21 21.09
C GLN A 113 10.19 15.28 19.95
N ILE A 114 9.28 14.40 19.59
CA ILE A 114 9.49 13.43 18.50
C ILE A 114 8.22 13.31 17.67
N GLY A 115 8.35 13.58 16.37
CA GLY A 115 7.36 13.22 15.35
C GLY A 115 7.60 11.79 14.88
N LEU A 116 6.56 10.98 14.67
CA LEU A 116 6.68 9.60 14.24
C LEU A 116 5.61 9.24 13.21
N ALA A 117 6.05 8.75 12.06
CA ALA A 117 5.21 8.18 11.01
C ALA A 117 5.63 6.73 10.70
N HIS A 118 4.66 5.88 10.34
CA HIS A 118 4.84 4.46 10.10
C HIS A 118 4.00 4.00 8.90
N ASN A 119 4.63 3.31 7.98
CA ASN A 119 3.98 2.53 6.93
C ASN A 119 4.28 1.04 7.16
N GLY A 120 3.26 0.25 7.45
CA GLY A 120 3.38 -1.18 7.71
C GLY A 120 2.44 -1.69 8.80
N ASN A 121 2.73 -2.87 9.32
CA ASN A 121 2.00 -3.49 10.45
C ASN A 121 2.92 -4.42 11.24
N LEU A 122 2.92 -4.27 12.56
CA LEU A 122 3.70 -5.09 13.47
C LEU A 122 2.96 -6.38 13.81
N THR A 123 3.60 -7.53 13.57
CA THR A 123 3.01 -8.84 13.85
C THR A 123 3.03 -9.21 15.34
N ASN A 124 3.83 -8.54 16.16
CA ASN A 124 3.91 -8.74 17.61
C ASN A 124 3.37 -7.57 18.44
N ALA A 125 2.57 -6.70 17.83
CA ALA A 125 2.05 -5.47 18.44
C ALA A 125 1.24 -5.71 19.73
N LYS A 126 0.30 -6.68 19.69
CA LYS A 126 -0.59 -6.97 20.83
C LYS A 126 0.19 -7.48 22.03
N ARG A 127 1.19 -8.34 21.79
CA ARG A 127 2.06 -8.89 22.84
C ARG A 127 2.90 -7.79 23.48
N LEU A 128 3.54 -6.94 22.69
CA LEU A 128 4.35 -5.83 23.17
C LEU A 128 3.50 -4.81 23.94
N ARG A 129 2.33 -4.42 23.39
CA ARG A 129 1.40 -3.50 24.06
C ARG A 129 1.00 -4.02 25.45
N LYS A 130 0.55 -5.27 25.53
CA LYS A 130 0.16 -5.90 26.80
C LYS A 130 1.31 -5.92 27.83
N GLN A 131 2.54 -6.13 27.38
CA GLN A 131 3.71 -6.08 28.25
C GLN A 131 3.94 -4.65 28.75
N LEU A 132 3.99 -3.67 27.83
CA LEU A 132 4.23 -2.26 28.16
C LEU A 132 3.16 -1.70 29.11
N GLU A 133 1.87 -2.01 28.88
CA GLU A 133 0.77 -1.62 29.78
C GLU A 133 0.93 -2.18 31.19
N ARG A 134 1.35 -3.45 31.35
CA ARG A 134 1.67 -4.05 32.66
C ARG A 134 2.83 -3.35 33.35
N GLU A 135 3.73 -2.75 32.60
CA GLU A 135 4.88 -1.99 33.09
C GLU A 135 4.56 -0.50 33.31
N GLY A 136 3.29 -0.11 33.12
CA GLY A 136 2.78 1.24 33.41
C GLY A 136 2.72 2.18 32.20
N ALA A 137 2.93 1.71 30.97
CA ALA A 137 2.76 2.55 29.78
C ALA A 137 1.28 2.89 29.55
N ILE A 138 1.02 4.14 29.17
CA ILE A 138 -0.31 4.65 28.83
C ILE A 138 -0.32 4.95 27.34
N PHE A 139 -1.18 4.27 26.60
CA PHE A 139 -1.35 4.47 25.15
C PHE A 139 -2.49 5.46 24.87
N HIS A 140 -2.27 6.35 23.92
CA HIS A 140 -3.25 7.35 23.48
C HIS A 140 -4.01 6.92 22.21
N SER A 141 -3.48 5.94 21.48
CA SER A 141 -4.05 5.42 20.24
C SER A 141 -4.17 3.89 20.25
N ASN A 142 -4.88 3.35 19.27
CA ASN A 142 -4.91 1.91 19.03
C ASN A 142 -3.86 1.49 17.97
N SER A 143 -3.04 2.43 17.47
CA SER A 143 -2.02 2.17 16.49
C SER A 143 -0.85 1.37 17.08
N ASP A 144 -0.33 0.45 16.31
CA ASP A 144 0.91 -0.28 16.62
C ASP A 144 2.15 0.63 16.57
N THR A 145 2.08 1.73 15.84
CA THR A 145 3.14 2.74 15.71
C THR A 145 3.59 3.29 17.05
N GLU A 146 2.65 3.50 18.01
CA GLU A 146 2.95 4.08 19.31
C GLU A 146 3.85 3.17 20.17
N ILE A 147 3.87 1.86 19.91
CA ILE A 147 4.71 0.88 20.60
C ILE A 147 6.19 1.23 20.51
N LEU A 148 6.65 1.67 19.34
CA LEU A 148 8.06 2.04 19.15
C LEU A 148 8.50 3.14 20.12
N MET A 149 7.65 4.14 20.35
CA MET A 149 7.98 5.23 21.28
C MET A 149 8.09 4.76 22.73
N HIS A 150 7.21 3.87 23.17
CA HIS A 150 7.29 3.29 24.52
C HIS A 150 8.55 2.42 24.70
N LEU A 151 8.95 1.67 23.66
CA LEU A 151 10.19 0.89 23.68
C LEU A 151 11.43 1.79 23.76
N ILE A 152 11.49 2.86 22.96
CA ILE A 152 12.58 3.86 23.00
C ILE A 152 12.70 4.48 24.39
N ARG A 153 11.57 4.86 25.01
CA ARG A 153 11.57 5.46 26.35
C ARG A 153 11.97 4.47 27.45
N LYS A 154 11.72 3.20 27.26
CA LYS A 154 12.08 2.14 28.20
C LYS A 154 13.55 1.70 28.08
N SER A 155 14.17 1.87 26.93
CA SER A 155 15.58 1.51 26.72
C SER A 155 16.49 2.30 27.67
N THR A 156 17.47 1.60 28.23
CA THR A 156 18.49 2.15 29.13
C THR A 156 19.77 2.56 28.40
N ALA A 157 19.82 2.39 27.07
CA ALA A 157 20.95 2.85 26.26
C ALA A 157 21.18 4.36 26.44
N VAL A 158 22.40 4.80 26.17
CA VAL A 158 22.81 6.19 26.45
C VAL A 158 22.31 7.15 25.37
N SER A 159 22.59 6.81 24.10
CA SER A 159 22.19 7.69 22.99
C SER A 159 20.79 7.38 22.48
N PHE A 160 20.12 8.39 21.91
CA PHE A 160 18.82 8.20 21.27
C PHE A 160 18.88 7.15 20.13
N LEU A 161 19.94 7.16 19.33
CA LEU A 161 20.12 6.21 18.24
C LEU A 161 20.28 4.77 18.74
N ASP A 162 21.02 4.55 19.84
CA ASP A 162 21.13 3.23 20.43
C ASP A 162 19.80 2.74 20.98
N LYS A 163 19.03 3.61 21.67
CA LYS A 163 17.67 3.31 22.13
C LYS A 163 16.75 2.94 20.96
N LEU A 164 16.84 3.66 19.86
CA LEU A 164 16.05 3.38 18.65
C LEU A 164 16.44 2.01 18.07
N LYS A 165 17.73 1.74 17.88
CA LYS A 165 18.21 0.46 17.33
C LYS A 165 17.81 -0.74 18.20
N GLU A 166 17.94 -0.63 19.53
CA GLU A 166 17.43 -1.66 20.45
C GLU A 166 15.93 -1.88 20.26
N SER A 167 15.16 -0.80 20.15
CA SER A 167 13.70 -0.86 20.00
C SER A 167 13.28 -1.46 18.66
N LEU A 168 13.98 -1.13 17.56
CA LEU A 168 13.75 -1.70 16.22
C LEU A 168 13.99 -3.21 16.18
N ASN A 169 14.93 -3.72 16.97
CA ASN A 169 15.18 -5.17 17.08
C ASN A 169 14.06 -5.92 17.85
N LEU A 170 13.28 -5.22 18.69
CA LEU A 170 12.17 -5.81 19.45
C LEU A 170 10.87 -5.90 18.64
N VAL A 171 10.61 -4.95 17.75
CA VAL A 171 9.42 -4.97 16.89
C VAL A 171 9.59 -5.97 15.75
N LYS A 172 8.51 -6.65 15.36
CA LYS A 172 8.50 -7.66 14.30
C LYS A 172 7.34 -7.39 13.34
N GLY A 173 7.53 -7.71 12.06
CA GLY A 173 6.57 -7.45 11.00
C GLY A 173 7.10 -6.47 9.97
N GLY A 174 6.21 -5.88 9.18
CA GLY A 174 6.57 -4.88 8.17
C GLY A 174 6.57 -3.47 8.75
N PHE A 175 7.66 -2.72 8.54
CA PHE A 175 7.72 -1.32 8.91
C PHE A 175 8.69 -0.50 8.05
N ALA A 176 8.22 0.66 7.62
CA ALA A 176 9.04 1.79 7.21
C ALA A 176 8.69 2.96 8.14
N TYR A 177 9.64 3.36 8.97
CA TYR A 177 9.47 4.44 9.93
C TYR A 177 10.11 5.74 9.45
N LEU A 178 9.46 6.88 9.73
CA LEU A 178 10.07 8.20 9.73
C LEU A 178 9.92 8.84 11.11
N LEU A 179 11.03 9.28 11.68
CA LEU A 179 11.08 10.03 12.92
C LEU A 179 11.64 11.42 12.65
N LEU A 180 11.06 12.43 13.30
CA LEU A 180 11.58 13.79 13.30
C LEU A 180 11.84 14.21 14.76
N THR A 181 13.07 14.58 15.03
CA THR A 181 13.48 15.15 16.32
C THR A 181 13.85 16.62 16.15
N GLU A 182 14.29 17.25 17.21
CA GLU A 182 14.76 18.62 17.19
C GLU A 182 16.01 18.84 16.32
N THR A 183 16.83 17.78 16.16
CA THR A 183 18.16 17.88 15.53
C THR A 183 18.38 16.96 14.34
N MET A 184 17.47 16.03 14.07
CA MET A 184 17.64 15.07 12.98
C MET A 184 16.30 14.49 12.49
N MET A 185 16.27 14.08 11.25
CA MET A 185 15.27 13.20 10.67
C MET A 185 15.87 11.79 10.52
N ILE A 186 15.11 10.78 10.90
CA ILE A 186 15.57 9.39 10.84
C ILE A 186 14.56 8.57 10.06
N ALA A 187 15.07 7.73 9.17
CA ALA A 187 14.27 6.69 8.50
C ALA A 187 14.81 5.31 8.88
N ALA A 188 13.91 4.33 9.05
CA ALA A 188 14.30 2.96 9.34
C ALA A 188 13.42 1.97 8.58
N LEU A 189 14.03 0.91 8.04
CA LEU A 189 13.34 -0.11 7.26
C LEU A 189 13.49 -1.48 7.94
N ASP A 190 12.39 -2.25 7.97
CA ASP A 190 12.38 -3.59 8.55
C ASP A 190 13.41 -4.54 7.89
N PRO A 191 13.81 -5.63 8.58
CA PRO A 191 14.83 -6.56 8.07
C PRO A 191 14.46 -7.30 6.79
N ASN A 192 13.20 -7.24 6.36
CA ASN A 192 12.72 -7.83 5.11
C ASN A 192 12.54 -6.79 4.01
N GLY A 193 12.44 -5.49 4.35
CA GLY A 193 12.15 -4.43 3.40
C GLY A 193 10.78 -4.60 2.75
N PHE A 194 9.76 -4.97 3.52
CA PHE A 194 8.42 -5.20 2.98
C PHE A 194 7.85 -3.98 2.24
N ARG A 195 8.23 -2.77 2.70
CA ARG A 195 7.76 -1.50 2.12
C ARG A 195 8.88 -0.76 1.43
N PRO A 196 8.64 -0.17 0.26
CA PRO A 196 9.67 0.65 -0.39
C PRO A 196 9.91 1.93 0.41
N LEU A 197 11.17 2.37 0.41
CA LEU A 197 11.61 3.62 1.01
C LEU A 197 12.84 4.13 0.27
N SER A 198 12.75 5.33 -0.30
CA SER A 198 13.79 5.90 -1.17
C SER A 198 14.31 7.23 -0.64
N ILE A 199 15.60 7.50 -0.88
CA ILE A 199 16.28 8.74 -0.51
C ILE A 199 16.55 9.55 -1.77
N GLY A 200 16.31 10.85 -1.69
CA GLY A 200 16.65 11.82 -2.73
C GLY A 200 17.28 13.07 -2.17
N GLN A 201 17.83 13.90 -3.04
CA GLN A 201 18.39 15.20 -2.71
C GLN A 201 17.93 16.27 -3.69
N MET A 202 17.48 17.38 -3.17
CA MET A 202 17.11 18.57 -3.94
C MET A 202 18.34 19.39 -4.34
N ASN A 203 18.19 20.26 -5.33
CA ASN A 203 19.30 21.09 -5.83
C ASN A 203 19.87 22.06 -4.79
N ASN A 204 19.08 22.44 -3.78
CA ASN A 204 19.52 23.27 -2.66
C ASN A 204 20.27 22.51 -1.55
N GLY A 205 20.47 21.17 -1.74
CA GLY A 205 21.13 20.29 -0.79
C GLY A 205 20.20 19.60 0.21
N ALA A 206 18.91 19.96 0.27
CA ALA A 206 17.94 19.33 1.16
C ALA A 206 17.76 17.83 0.84
N TYR A 207 17.72 16.98 1.86
CA TYR A 207 17.47 15.56 1.72
C TYR A 207 15.99 15.24 1.85
N VAL A 208 15.52 14.29 1.04
CA VAL A 208 14.15 13.83 1.01
C VAL A 208 14.12 12.32 1.21
N VAL A 209 13.15 11.83 1.98
CA VAL A 209 12.85 10.40 2.13
C VAL A 209 11.37 10.18 1.80
N ALA A 210 11.06 9.20 0.95
CA ALA A 210 9.69 8.94 0.52
C ALA A 210 9.41 7.45 0.29
N SER A 211 8.17 7.05 0.46
CA SER A 211 7.71 5.68 0.16
C SER A 211 7.89 5.31 -1.31
N GLU A 212 7.79 6.27 -2.23
CA GLU A 212 7.93 6.03 -3.67
C GLU A 212 8.77 7.11 -4.35
N THR A 213 9.50 6.71 -5.40
CA THR A 213 10.32 7.65 -6.18
C THR A 213 9.51 8.70 -6.94
N CYS A 214 8.24 8.44 -7.26
CA CYS A 214 7.36 9.45 -7.86
C CYS A 214 7.18 10.69 -6.97
N ALA A 215 7.29 10.53 -5.65
CA ALA A 215 7.24 11.66 -4.72
C ALA A 215 8.55 12.49 -4.76
N LEU A 216 9.70 11.84 -4.97
CA LEU A 216 10.98 12.54 -5.19
C LEU A 216 10.92 13.39 -6.46
N GLU A 217 10.44 12.82 -7.56
CA GLU A 217 10.29 13.53 -8.83
C GLU A 217 9.34 14.71 -8.73
N THR A 218 8.20 14.53 -8.03
CA THR A 218 7.20 15.61 -7.81
C THR A 218 7.80 16.83 -7.15
N VAL A 219 8.72 16.64 -6.19
CA VAL A 219 9.36 17.75 -5.47
C VAL A 219 10.69 18.19 -6.08
N GLY A 220 11.10 17.62 -7.20
CA GLY A 220 12.36 17.93 -7.89
C GLY A 220 13.61 17.43 -7.17
N ALA A 221 13.49 16.38 -6.38
CA ALA A 221 14.60 15.72 -5.73
C ALA A 221 15.19 14.61 -6.64
N ARG A 222 16.51 14.64 -6.80
CA ARG A 222 17.23 13.58 -7.53
C ARG A 222 17.33 12.34 -6.63
N PHE A 223 16.93 11.18 -7.13
CA PHE A 223 17.12 9.89 -6.47
C PHE A 223 18.61 9.63 -6.14
N ILE A 224 18.87 9.19 -4.93
CA ILE A 224 20.21 8.75 -4.46
C ILE A 224 20.25 7.23 -4.41
N GLN A 225 19.43 6.64 -3.55
CA GLN A 225 19.33 5.19 -3.35
C GLN A 225 18.03 4.81 -2.62
N ASP A 226 17.68 3.53 -2.66
CA ASP A 226 16.70 2.97 -1.77
C ASP A 226 17.32 2.68 -0.39
N VAL A 227 16.51 2.72 0.67
CA VAL A 227 16.90 2.27 2.00
C VAL A 227 16.90 0.75 2.00
N ALA A 228 18.03 0.14 2.40
CA ALA A 228 18.13 -1.31 2.44
C ALA A 228 17.49 -1.90 3.72
N PRO A 229 17.03 -3.17 3.66
CA PRO A 229 16.53 -3.88 4.83
C PRO A 229 17.51 -3.84 6.01
N GLY A 230 17.03 -3.51 7.21
CA GLY A 230 17.86 -3.43 8.42
C GLY A 230 18.67 -2.14 8.57
N GLU A 231 18.50 -1.15 7.68
CA GLU A 231 19.16 0.15 7.78
C GLU A 231 18.39 1.17 8.59
N VAL A 232 19.15 2.09 9.18
CA VAL A 232 18.73 3.35 9.79
C VAL A 232 19.45 4.49 9.07
N VAL A 233 18.69 5.35 8.44
CA VAL A 233 19.15 6.54 7.74
C VAL A 233 18.99 7.74 8.66
N ILE A 234 20.06 8.48 8.89
CA ILE A 234 20.11 9.64 9.76
C ILE A 234 20.45 10.87 8.91
N ILE A 235 19.61 11.87 8.95
CA ILE A 235 19.76 13.12 8.22
C ILE A 235 19.74 14.26 9.23
N SER A 236 20.78 15.07 9.23
CA SER A 236 20.95 16.23 10.11
C SER A 236 21.70 17.35 9.37
N ASP A 237 22.04 18.41 10.07
CA ASP A 237 22.88 19.48 9.52
C ASP A 237 24.31 19.01 9.18
N GLU A 238 24.74 17.86 9.73
CA GLU A 238 26.01 17.20 9.37
C GLU A 238 25.93 16.42 8.04
N GLY A 239 24.72 16.26 7.48
CA GLY A 239 24.42 15.53 6.23
C GLY A 239 23.74 14.20 6.44
N LEU A 240 23.93 13.31 5.46
CA LEU A 240 23.33 11.97 5.42
C LEU A 240 24.31 10.94 5.97
N LYS A 241 23.86 10.13 6.94
CA LYS A 241 24.59 8.98 7.46
C LYS A 241 23.68 7.74 7.44
N ILE A 242 24.23 6.59 7.08
CA ILE A 242 23.50 5.31 7.09
C ILE A 242 24.20 4.38 8.08
N GLU A 243 23.41 3.76 8.93
CA GLU A 243 23.84 2.77 9.91
C GLU A 243 22.95 1.53 9.82
N VAL A 244 23.46 0.40 10.28
CA VAL A 244 22.72 -0.86 10.34
C VAL A 244 22.30 -1.12 11.77
N PHE A 245 21.01 -1.47 11.99
CA PHE A 245 20.53 -1.89 13.31
C PHE A 245 20.49 -3.42 13.45
N THR A 246 20.44 -4.14 12.32
CA THR A 246 20.55 -5.61 12.30
C THR A 246 21.18 -6.08 11.00
N THR A 247 21.97 -7.15 11.10
CA THR A 247 22.53 -7.88 9.95
C THR A 247 21.74 -9.14 9.60
N GLU A 248 20.73 -9.48 10.41
CA GLU A 248 19.81 -10.58 10.15
C GLU A 248 18.72 -10.11 9.19
N VAL A 249 19.07 -10.01 7.90
CA VAL A 249 18.17 -9.51 6.85
C VAL A 249 17.81 -10.62 5.86
N GLN A 250 16.55 -10.60 5.42
CA GLN A 250 16.05 -11.47 4.36
C GLN A 250 15.12 -10.66 3.46
N PRO A 251 15.60 -10.12 2.33
CA PRO A 251 14.78 -9.32 1.43
C PRO A 251 13.48 -10.04 1.04
N ALA A 252 12.36 -9.35 1.19
CA ALA A 252 11.02 -9.86 0.89
C ALA A 252 10.06 -8.70 0.57
N ILE A 253 10.38 -7.92 -0.46
CA ILE A 253 9.55 -6.79 -0.90
C ILE A 253 8.15 -7.29 -1.24
N CYS A 254 7.12 -6.58 -0.78
CA CYS A 254 5.74 -6.92 -1.07
C CYS A 254 5.47 -6.96 -2.59
N ALA A 255 5.09 -8.12 -3.15
CA ALA A 255 4.81 -8.25 -4.58
C ALA A 255 3.65 -7.35 -5.03
N MET A 256 2.70 -7.03 -4.13
CA MET A 256 1.58 -6.13 -4.43
C MET A 256 2.01 -4.69 -4.72
N GLU A 257 3.20 -4.27 -4.29
CA GLU A 257 3.75 -2.97 -4.70
C GLU A 257 3.90 -2.89 -6.22
N TYR A 258 4.39 -3.96 -6.86
CA TYR A 258 4.49 -4.02 -8.31
C TYR A 258 3.15 -4.28 -9.00
N ILE A 259 2.25 -5.06 -8.41
CA ILE A 259 0.97 -5.43 -9.01
C ILE A 259 0.00 -4.25 -8.99
N TYR A 260 -0.15 -3.60 -7.81
CA TYR A 260 -1.25 -2.66 -7.58
C TYR A 260 -0.84 -1.34 -6.89
N PHE A 261 -0.10 -1.38 -5.74
CA PHE A 261 0.02 -0.21 -4.86
C PHE A 261 0.81 0.93 -5.47
N ALA A 262 2.04 0.67 -5.93
CA ALA A 262 2.90 1.73 -6.42
C ALA A 262 2.39 2.34 -7.73
N ARG A 263 2.66 3.63 -7.91
CA ARG A 263 2.36 4.31 -9.18
C ARG A 263 3.23 3.74 -10.31
N PRO A 264 2.72 3.70 -11.55
CA PRO A 264 3.47 3.17 -12.70
C PRO A 264 4.80 3.89 -12.97
N ASP A 265 4.89 5.18 -12.62
CA ASP A 265 6.08 6.01 -12.78
C ASP A 265 7.12 5.82 -11.65
N SER A 266 6.80 5.06 -10.60
CA SER A 266 7.73 4.73 -9.52
C SER A 266 8.74 3.65 -9.92
N ASN A 267 9.92 3.72 -9.29
CA ASN A 267 10.92 2.65 -9.30
C ASN A 267 11.08 2.08 -7.89
N ILE A 268 11.13 0.77 -7.77
CA ILE A 268 11.32 0.05 -6.51
C ILE A 268 12.45 -0.95 -6.71
N ALA A 269 13.48 -0.90 -5.86
CA ALA A 269 14.67 -1.75 -5.97
C ALA A 269 15.25 -1.80 -7.41
N GLY A 270 15.32 -0.65 -8.06
CA GLY A 270 15.83 -0.49 -9.42
C GLY A 270 14.88 -0.95 -10.55
N VAL A 271 13.68 -1.45 -10.23
CA VAL A 271 12.70 -1.92 -11.22
C VAL A 271 11.58 -0.90 -11.37
N ASN A 272 11.36 -0.43 -12.61
CA ASN A 272 10.22 0.44 -12.91
C ASN A 272 8.90 -0.33 -12.88
N VAL A 273 7.91 0.19 -12.16
CA VAL A 273 6.61 -0.47 -11.93
C VAL A 273 5.81 -0.64 -13.22
N HIS A 274 5.77 0.37 -14.10
CA HIS A 274 5.11 0.24 -15.40
C HIS A 274 5.72 -0.89 -16.23
N THR A 275 7.05 -0.94 -16.30
CA THR A 275 7.78 -1.96 -17.06
C THR A 275 7.53 -3.37 -16.51
N ALA A 276 7.52 -3.53 -15.16
CA ALA A 276 7.19 -4.80 -14.53
C ALA A 276 5.76 -5.24 -14.88
N ARG A 277 4.77 -4.36 -14.69
CA ARG A 277 3.36 -4.66 -15.06
C ARG A 277 3.20 -5.01 -16.55
N LYS A 278 3.92 -4.32 -17.43
CA LYS A 278 3.89 -4.62 -18.87
C LYS A 278 4.43 -6.02 -19.14
N ARG A 279 5.55 -6.45 -18.50
CA ARG A 279 6.08 -7.80 -18.61
C ARG A 279 5.12 -8.86 -18.03
N MET A 280 4.49 -8.59 -16.88
CA MET A 280 3.45 -9.47 -16.34
C MET A 280 2.31 -9.68 -17.36
N GLY A 281 1.88 -8.61 -18.04
CA GLY A 281 0.88 -8.70 -19.10
C GLY A 281 1.32 -9.56 -20.28
N LYS A 282 2.58 -9.46 -20.72
CA LYS A 282 3.15 -10.33 -21.76
C LYS A 282 3.17 -11.80 -21.33
N ASN A 283 3.67 -12.08 -20.13
CA ASN A 283 3.69 -13.42 -19.58
C ASN A 283 2.28 -14.02 -19.49
N LEU A 284 1.30 -13.22 -19.06
CA LEU A 284 -0.11 -13.62 -19.00
C LEU A 284 -0.68 -13.97 -20.40
N ALA A 285 -0.27 -13.27 -21.44
CA ALA A 285 -0.67 -13.59 -22.82
C ALA A 285 -0.05 -14.90 -23.32
N ILE A 286 1.19 -15.18 -22.94
CA ILE A 286 1.88 -16.44 -23.25
C ILE A 286 1.23 -17.61 -22.51
N GLU A 287 0.96 -17.44 -21.21
CA GLU A 287 0.37 -18.52 -20.38
C GLU A 287 -1.10 -18.79 -20.71
N SER A 288 -1.85 -17.76 -21.14
CA SER A 288 -3.30 -17.86 -21.31
C SER A 288 -3.79 -17.10 -22.53
N PRO A 289 -3.39 -17.54 -23.76
CA PRO A 289 -3.85 -16.93 -24.99
C PRO A 289 -5.34 -17.15 -25.22
N VAL A 290 -6.00 -16.19 -25.88
CA VAL A 290 -7.40 -16.32 -26.32
C VAL A 290 -7.63 -15.54 -27.60
N ALA A 291 -8.47 -16.06 -28.49
CA ALA A 291 -8.87 -15.36 -29.70
C ALA A 291 -9.92 -14.28 -29.37
N ALA A 292 -9.57 -13.02 -29.59
CA ALA A 292 -10.44 -11.87 -29.31
C ALA A 292 -10.20 -10.74 -30.32
N ASP A 293 -11.12 -9.78 -30.35
CA ASP A 293 -11.02 -8.61 -31.26
C ASP A 293 -10.18 -7.48 -30.67
N MET A 294 -10.14 -7.39 -29.33
CA MET A 294 -9.43 -6.33 -28.63
C MET A 294 -9.07 -6.69 -27.20
N VAL A 295 -8.08 -5.98 -26.65
CA VAL A 295 -7.71 -5.99 -25.23
C VAL A 295 -8.10 -4.64 -24.62
N ILE A 296 -8.72 -4.67 -23.44
CA ILE A 296 -9.01 -3.49 -22.62
C ILE A 296 -8.47 -3.70 -21.20
N GLY A 297 -8.01 -2.62 -20.57
CA GLY A 297 -7.55 -2.65 -19.15
C GLY A 297 -8.58 -2.02 -18.22
N VAL A 298 -8.68 -2.56 -17.01
CA VAL A 298 -9.42 -1.89 -15.93
C VAL A 298 -8.64 -0.66 -15.47
N PRO A 299 -9.20 0.56 -15.59
CA PRO A 299 -8.46 1.76 -15.19
C PRO A 299 -8.42 1.94 -13.66
N ASN A 300 -7.26 2.39 -13.04
CA ASN A 300 -6.04 2.79 -13.77
C ASN A 300 -4.92 1.75 -13.60
N SER A 301 -4.99 0.86 -12.63
CA SER A 301 -3.91 -0.05 -12.21
C SER A 301 -3.49 -1.05 -13.27
N SER A 302 -4.46 -1.53 -14.07
CA SER A 302 -4.24 -2.63 -15.01
C SER A 302 -3.82 -2.19 -16.42
N LEU A 303 -3.76 -0.88 -16.71
CA LEU A 303 -3.49 -0.39 -18.07
C LEU A 303 -2.13 -0.83 -18.60
N SER A 304 -1.11 -0.86 -17.74
CA SER A 304 0.24 -1.30 -18.12
C SER A 304 0.26 -2.80 -18.49
N ALA A 305 -0.38 -3.64 -17.68
CA ALA A 305 -0.49 -5.08 -17.95
C ALA A 305 -1.32 -5.35 -19.21
N ALA A 306 -2.44 -4.65 -19.39
CA ALA A 306 -3.28 -4.76 -20.59
C ALA A 306 -2.52 -4.38 -21.86
N SER A 307 -1.70 -3.33 -21.80
CA SER A 307 -0.81 -2.95 -22.92
C SER A 307 0.20 -4.06 -23.24
N GLY A 308 0.79 -4.69 -22.21
CA GLY A 308 1.73 -5.81 -22.39
C GLY A 308 1.05 -7.05 -22.98
N TYR A 309 -0.14 -7.40 -22.48
CA TYR A 309 -0.96 -8.50 -23.03
C TYR A 309 -1.29 -8.27 -24.51
N ALA A 310 -1.77 -7.08 -24.85
CA ALA A 310 -2.12 -6.72 -26.24
C ALA A 310 -0.93 -6.82 -27.19
N GLU A 311 0.23 -6.32 -26.77
CA GLU A 311 1.46 -6.37 -27.56
C GLU A 311 1.91 -7.81 -27.82
N GLU A 312 1.90 -8.68 -26.81
CA GLU A 312 2.34 -10.07 -26.94
C GLU A 312 1.33 -10.91 -27.73
N ALA A 313 0.04 -10.75 -27.43
CA ALA A 313 -1.03 -11.48 -28.11
C ALA A 313 -1.27 -10.99 -29.56
N GLN A 314 -0.65 -9.89 -29.99
CA GLN A 314 -0.89 -9.25 -31.28
C GLN A 314 -2.37 -8.88 -31.52
N ILE A 315 -3.06 -8.48 -30.44
CA ILE A 315 -4.47 -8.03 -30.44
C ILE A 315 -4.49 -6.52 -30.16
N PRO A 316 -5.31 -5.71 -30.88
CA PRO A 316 -5.41 -4.27 -30.62
C PRO A 316 -5.73 -3.93 -29.16
N TYR A 317 -5.02 -2.96 -28.59
CA TYR A 317 -5.37 -2.36 -27.31
C TYR A 317 -6.34 -1.21 -27.56
N GLU A 318 -7.49 -1.23 -26.85
CA GLU A 318 -8.54 -0.23 -27.03
C GLU A 318 -9.05 0.35 -25.71
N LEU A 319 -9.55 1.57 -25.74
CA LEU A 319 -10.17 2.24 -24.58
C LEU A 319 -11.63 1.79 -24.44
N GLY A 320 -11.85 0.60 -23.90
CA GLY A 320 -13.20 0.05 -23.70
C GLY A 320 -13.88 0.47 -22.40
N LEU A 321 -13.11 0.95 -21.44
CA LEU A 321 -13.56 1.42 -20.11
C LEU A 321 -12.99 2.80 -19.79
N VAL A 322 -13.82 3.68 -19.22
CA VAL A 322 -13.40 5.03 -18.80
C VAL A 322 -13.79 5.25 -17.35
N LYS A 323 -12.80 5.68 -16.54
CA LYS A 323 -13.01 6.08 -15.15
C LYS A 323 -13.32 7.59 -15.08
N ASN A 324 -14.42 7.95 -14.43
CA ASN A 324 -14.73 9.35 -14.17
C ASN A 324 -13.85 9.88 -13.04
N GLN A 325 -12.98 10.82 -13.36
CA GLN A 325 -12.00 11.41 -12.42
C GLN A 325 -12.64 12.42 -11.44
N TYR A 326 -13.86 12.93 -11.76
CA TYR A 326 -14.54 13.97 -10.98
C TYR A 326 -15.50 13.39 -9.93
N VAL A 327 -15.68 12.07 -9.87
CA VAL A 327 -16.49 11.44 -8.84
C VAL A 327 -15.59 11.09 -7.66
N ALA A 328 -15.66 11.92 -6.62
CA ALA A 328 -15.04 11.65 -5.32
C ALA A 328 -15.65 10.39 -4.66
N ARG A 329 -15.13 9.97 -3.49
CA ARG A 329 -15.76 8.88 -2.72
C ARG A 329 -17.23 9.16 -2.54
N THR A 330 -18.08 8.29 -3.05
CA THR A 330 -19.52 8.36 -2.83
C THR A 330 -19.77 8.10 -1.34
N PHE A 331 -20.50 9.03 -0.69
CA PHE A 331 -21.07 8.79 0.63
C PHE A 331 -21.86 7.46 0.64
N ILE A 332 -21.94 6.82 1.80
CA ILE A 332 -22.72 5.59 2.02
C ILE A 332 -24.14 5.85 1.50
N GLN A 333 -24.50 5.18 0.42
CA GLN A 333 -25.82 5.33 -0.19
C GLN A 333 -26.77 4.33 0.49
N PRO A 334 -27.95 4.79 0.97
CA PRO A 334 -28.83 3.98 1.79
C PRO A 334 -29.55 2.86 1.03
N THR A 335 -29.67 2.94 -0.32
CA THR A 335 -30.37 1.94 -1.13
C THR A 335 -29.44 1.23 -2.12
N GLN A 336 -29.82 0.01 -2.52
CA GLN A 336 -29.12 -0.78 -3.53
C GLN A 336 -29.04 -0.03 -4.87
N GLU A 337 -30.14 0.59 -5.30
CA GLU A 337 -30.24 1.34 -6.57
C GLU A 337 -29.30 2.55 -6.61
N LEU A 338 -29.21 3.29 -5.51
CA LEU A 338 -28.30 4.43 -5.40
C LEU A 338 -26.83 3.99 -5.39
N ARG A 339 -26.51 2.80 -4.80
CA ARG A 339 -25.16 2.22 -4.86
C ARG A 339 -24.79 1.82 -6.28
N GLU A 340 -25.71 1.24 -7.04
CA GLU A 340 -25.52 0.88 -8.44
C GLU A 340 -25.30 2.12 -9.31
N GLN A 341 -26.08 3.18 -9.10
CA GLN A 341 -25.88 4.48 -9.77
C GLN A 341 -24.52 5.10 -9.41
N GLY A 342 -24.09 5.03 -8.15
CA GLY A 342 -22.80 5.54 -7.70
C GLY A 342 -21.62 4.87 -8.41
N VAL A 343 -21.77 3.62 -8.79
CA VAL A 343 -20.72 2.90 -9.56
C VAL A 343 -20.75 3.22 -11.04
N ARG A 344 -21.95 3.32 -11.65
CA ARG A 344 -22.08 3.80 -13.04
C ARG A 344 -21.50 5.20 -13.22
N MET A 345 -21.53 6.03 -12.17
CA MET A 345 -20.85 7.33 -12.19
C MET A 345 -19.31 7.22 -12.17
N LYS A 346 -18.75 6.15 -11.58
CA LYS A 346 -17.30 5.97 -11.45
C LYS A 346 -16.66 5.32 -12.66
N LEU A 347 -17.34 4.38 -13.31
CA LEU A 347 -16.80 3.59 -14.42
C LEU A 347 -17.88 3.39 -15.48
N SER A 348 -17.52 3.62 -16.74
CA SER A 348 -18.41 3.48 -17.90
C SER A 348 -17.75 2.68 -19.01
N ALA A 349 -18.54 1.81 -19.67
CA ALA A 349 -18.11 1.15 -20.89
C ALA A 349 -18.26 2.06 -22.11
N VAL A 350 -17.29 2.06 -23.01
CA VAL A 350 -17.34 2.78 -24.27
C VAL A 350 -18.09 1.93 -25.30
N ARG A 351 -19.41 2.03 -25.32
CA ARG A 351 -20.30 1.17 -26.12
C ARG A 351 -19.89 1.09 -27.60
N GLY A 352 -19.51 2.23 -28.21
CA GLY A 352 -19.08 2.27 -29.62
C GLY A 352 -17.82 1.46 -29.93
N VAL A 353 -17.04 1.13 -28.91
CA VAL A 353 -15.83 0.31 -29.02
C VAL A 353 -16.14 -1.16 -28.79
N VAL A 354 -16.89 -1.50 -27.75
CA VAL A 354 -17.07 -2.89 -27.30
C VAL A 354 -18.24 -3.64 -27.92
N LYS A 355 -19.22 -2.93 -28.52
CA LYS A 355 -20.44 -3.53 -29.08
C LYS A 355 -20.14 -4.58 -30.15
N GLY A 356 -20.64 -5.80 -29.96
CA GLY A 356 -20.49 -6.93 -30.87
C GLY A 356 -19.07 -7.50 -30.93
N LYS A 357 -18.19 -7.16 -29.99
CA LYS A 357 -16.79 -7.57 -29.94
C LYS A 357 -16.50 -8.61 -28.88
N LYS A 358 -15.54 -9.49 -29.14
CA LYS A 358 -14.91 -10.37 -28.18
C LYS A 358 -13.78 -9.59 -27.49
N VAL A 359 -13.87 -9.44 -26.19
CA VAL A 359 -13.00 -8.54 -25.42
C VAL A 359 -12.15 -9.36 -24.46
N VAL A 360 -10.83 -9.11 -24.43
CA VAL A 360 -9.97 -9.49 -23.32
C VAL A 360 -9.98 -8.36 -22.30
N LEU A 361 -10.53 -8.62 -21.12
CA LEU A 361 -10.51 -7.70 -20.00
C LEU A 361 -9.36 -8.04 -19.07
N VAL A 362 -8.34 -7.17 -19.00
CA VAL A 362 -7.19 -7.35 -18.10
C VAL A 362 -7.42 -6.56 -16.82
N ASP A 363 -7.29 -7.25 -15.67
CA ASP A 363 -7.29 -6.63 -14.35
C ASP A 363 -6.03 -7.03 -13.57
N ASP A 364 -5.69 -6.28 -12.51
CA ASP A 364 -4.49 -6.54 -11.70
C ASP A 364 -4.68 -7.73 -10.75
N SER A 365 -5.83 -7.81 -10.07
CA SER A 365 -6.11 -8.82 -9.06
C SER A 365 -7.62 -9.00 -8.80
N ILE A 366 -8.00 -10.16 -8.25
CA ILE A 366 -9.36 -10.41 -7.75
C ILE A 366 -9.29 -10.78 -6.26
N VAL A 367 -9.99 -9.99 -5.41
CA VAL A 367 -10.12 -10.27 -3.97
C VAL A 367 -11.45 -10.94 -3.68
N ARG A 368 -12.57 -10.21 -3.83
CA ARG A 368 -13.94 -10.68 -3.54
C ARG A 368 -14.78 -10.97 -4.79
N GLY A 369 -14.30 -10.61 -5.96
CA GLY A 369 -15.00 -10.77 -7.25
C GLY A 369 -16.15 -9.79 -7.52
N THR A 370 -16.52 -8.93 -6.57
CA THR A 370 -17.66 -8.01 -6.72
C THR A 370 -17.42 -6.93 -7.77
N THR A 371 -16.21 -6.36 -7.79
CA THR A 371 -15.82 -5.31 -8.75
C THR A 371 -15.78 -5.85 -10.16
N ILE A 372 -15.07 -6.95 -10.38
CA ILE A 372 -14.91 -7.54 -11.73
C ILE A 372 -16.27 -8.03 -12.30
N ARG A 373 -17.14 -8.63 -11.46
CA ARG A 373 -18.52 -9.00 -11.85
C ARG A 373 -19.28 -7.79 -12.40
N ARG A 374 -19.18 -6.66 -11.73
CA ARG A 374 -19.84 -5.43 -12.13
C ARG A 374 -19.29 -4.86 -13.44
N ILE A 375 -17.96 -4.92 -13.63
CA ILE A 375 -17.32 -4.49 -14.89
C ILE A 375 -17.77 -5.37 -16.05
N ILE A 376 -17.83 -6.69 -15.85
CA ILE A 376 -18.33 -7.62 -16.88
C ILE A 376 -19.79 -7.31 -17.22
N HIS A 377 -20.63 -7.03 -16.22
CA HIS A 377 -22.01 -6.65 -16.44
C HIS A 377 -22.12 -5.36 -17.28
N LEU A 378 -21.33 -4.33 -16.98
CA LEU A 378 -21.27 -3.09 -17.78
C LEU A 378 -20.87 -3.34 -19.24
N LEU A 379 -19.90 -4.22 -19.46
CA LEU A 379 -19.47 -4.58 -20.82
C LEU A 379 -20.58 -5.36 -21.58
N LYS A 380 -21.27 -6.30 -20.91
CA LYS A 380 -22.38 -7.04 -21.47
C LYS A 380 -23.61 -6.15 -21.73
N GLU A 381 -23.93 -5.19 -20.86
CA GLU A 381 -24.93 -4.12 -21.11
C GLU A 381 -24.55 -3.23 -22.32
N ALA A 382 -23.25 -3.03 -22.55
CA ALA A 382 -22.73 -2.34 -23.74
C ALA A 382 -22.68 -3.22 -24.99
N GLU A 383 -23.28 -4.43 -24.91
CA GLU A 383 -23.41 -5.41 -26.01
C GLU A 383 -22.06 -6.02 -26.45
N ALA A 384 -21.08 -6.16 -25.55
CA ALA A 384 -19.92 -7.02 -25.82
C ALA A 384 -20.37 -8.47 -26.07
N GLN A 385 -19.81 -9.14 -27.07
CA GLN A 385 -20.17 -10.49 -27.47
C GLN A 385 -19.63 -11.54 -26.47
N GLU A 386 -18.34 -11.45 -26.17
CA GLU A 386 -17.66 -12.28 -25.19
C GLU A 386 -16.73 -11.40 -24.32
N VAL A 387 -16.55 -11.77 -23.05
CA VAL A 387 -15.66 -11.11 -22.09
C VAL A 387 -14.72 -12.15 -21.47
N HIS A 388 -13.48 -12.18 -21.91
CA HIS A 388 -12.42 -13.05 -21.44
C HIS A 388 -11.58 -12.33 -20.40
N VAL A 389 -11.64 -12.76 -19.15
CA VAL A 389 -10.93 -12.11 -18.04
C VAL A 389 -9.51 -12.67 -17.89
N ARG A 390 -8.54 -11.78 -17.75
CA ARG A 390 -7.11 -12.09 -17.54
C ARG A 390 -6.58 -11.27 -16.39
N ILE A 391 -6.10 -11.94 -15.34
CA ILE A 391 -5.64 -11.32 -14.11
C ILE A 391 -4.12 -11.35 -14.06
N ALA A 392 -3.51 -10.16 -13.94
CA ALA A 392 -2.06 -9.98 -13.98
C ALA A 392 -1.36 -10.31 -12.65
N SER A 393 -2.00 -11.11 -11.80
CA SER A 393 -1.43 -11.69 -10.58
C SER A 393 -1.88 -13.14 -10.41
N PRO A 394 -1.20 -13.93 -9.57
CA PRO A 394 -1.71 -15.21 -9.12
C PRO A 394 -2.99 -15.05 -8.28
N PRO A 395 -3.77 -16.12 -8.06
CA PRO A 395 -4.95 -16.09 -7.20
C PRO A 395 -4.58 -15.77 -5.74
N LEU A 396 -5.23 -14.77 -5.15
CA LEU A 396 -5.06 -14.43 -3.73
C LEU A 396 -5.81 -15.45 -2.86
N LYS A 397 -5.06 -16.22 -2.08
CA LYS A 397 -5.60 -17.34 -1.27
C LYS A 397 -5.39 -17.16 0.23
N TYR A 398 -4.46 -16.30 0.64
CA TYR A 398 -4.04 -16.15 2.02
C TYR A 398 -4.09 -14.68 2.47
N PRO A 399 -4.37 -14.42 3.77
CA PRO A 399 -4.41 -13.06 4.31
C PRO A 399 -3.02 -12.42 4.34
N CYS A 400 -2.98 -11.10 4.53
CA CYS A 400 -1.75 -10.36 4.80
C CYS A 400 -1.67 -9.95 6.27
N PHE A 401 -0.44 -10.02 6.84
CA PHE A 401 -0.16 -9.60 8.21
C PHE A 401 0.88 -8.47 8.29
N TYR A 402 1.35 -7.95 7.14
CA TYR A 402 2.42 -6.95 7.05
C TYR A 402 1.93 -5.55 6.61
N GLY A 403 0.60 -5.33 6.55
CA GLY A 403 0.03 -4.00 6.34
C GLY A 403 -1.11 -3.89 5.33
N ILE A 404 -1.43 -4.94 4.54
CA ILE A 404 -2.61 -4.93 3.66
C ILE A 404 -3.86 -5.33 4.45
N ASP A 405 -4.98 -4.62 4.23
CA ASP A 405 -6.27 -4.88 4.89
C ASP A 405 -7.01 -6.11 4.30
N ILE A 406 -6.37 -7.26 4.35
CA ILE A 406 -6.97 -8.57 4.07
C ILE A 406 -6.62 -9.49 5.24
N GLN A 407 -7.46 -9.47 6.27
CA GLN A 407 -7.14 -10.15 7.52
C GLN A 407 -7.66 -11.59 7.60
N THR A 408 -8.61 -11.97 6.76
CA THR A 408 -9.26 -13.28 6.81
C THR A 408 -9.34 -13.94 5.43
N ARG A 409 -9.24 -15.27 5.41
CA ARG A 409 -9.42 -16.07 4.17
C ARG A 409 -10.85 -16.06 3.65
N ASP A 410 -11.83 -15.87 4.53
CA ASP A 410 -13.25 -15.85 4.15
C ASP A 410 -13.57 -14.70 3.17
N GLU A 411 -12.72 -13.65 3.14
CA GLU A 411 -12.83 -12.51 2.23
C GLU A 411 -12.28 -12.79 0.83
N LEU A 412 -11.46 -13.83 0.66
CA LEU A 412 -10.75 -14.13 -0.57
C LEU A 412 -11.54 -15.14 -1.41
N ILE A 413 -12.03 -14.72 -2.58
CA ILE A 413 -12.81 -15.60 -3.45
C ILE A 413 -12.01 -16.83 -3.89
N ALA A 414 -10.71 -16.67 -4.21
CA ALA A 414 -9.84 -17.76 -4.63
C ALA A 414 -9.39 -18.70 -3.50
N ALA A 415 -9.65 -18.34 -2.22
CA ALA A 415 -9.48 -19.25 -1.10
C ALA A 415 -10.69 -20.17 -0.88
N ASN A 416 -11.86 -19.82 -1.46
CA ASN A 416 -13.14 -20.49 -1.21
C ASN A 416 -13.71 -21.20 -2.44
N TYR A 417 -13.29 -20.82 -3.65
CA TYR A 417 -13.83 -21.32 -4.92
C TYR A 417 -12.71 -21.64 -5.90
N SER A 418 -12.92 -22.63 -6.75
CA SER A 418 -12.07 -22.95 -7.89
C SER A 418 -12.14 -21.84 -8.96
N ILE A 419 -11.16 -21.80 -9.86
CA ILE A 419 -11.13 -20.81 -10.96
C ILE A 419 -12.39 -20.92 -11.82
N GLU A 420 -12.89 -22.13 -12.07
CA GLU A 420 -14.09 -22.36 -12.86
C GLU A 420 -15.34 -21.82 -12.15
N GLU A 421 -15.50 -22.07 -10.85
CA GLU A 421 -16.59 -21.51 -10.07
C GLU A 421 -16.52 -19.98 -9.98
N ILE A 422 -15.31 -19.41 -9.86
CA ILE A 422 -15.13 -17.95 -9.89
C ILE A 422 -15.56 -17.39 -11.25
N LYS A 423 -15.16 -18.03 -12.36
CA LYS A 423 -15.56 -17.64 -13.72
C LYS A 423 -17.08 -17.57 -13.85
N GLU A 424 -17.78 -18.61 -13.38
CA GLU A 424 -19.26 -18.65 -13.40
C GLU A 424 -19.86 -17.54 -12.53
N GLN A 425 -19.34 -17.34 -11.30
CA GLN A 425 -19.85 -16.34 -10.38
C GLN A 425 -19.68 -14.90 -10.90
N ILE A 426 -18.56 -14.60 -11.59
CA ILE A 426 -18.33 -13.26 -12.16
C ILE A 426 -19.01 -13.08 -13.52
N GLY A 427 -19.46 -14.18 -14.16
CA GLY A 427 -20.14 -14.17 -15.45
C GLY A 427 -19.22 -13.95 -16.64
N ALA A 428 -17.95 -14.35 -16.54
CA ALA A 428 -16.98 -14.31 -17.62
C ALA A 428 -17.09 -15.50 -18.57
N ASP A 429 -16.74 -15.30 -19.85
CA ASP A 429 -16.69 -16.38 -20.83
C ASP A 429 -15.43 -17.23 -20.67
N SER A 430 -14.32 -16.66 -20.17
CA SER A 430 -13.15 -17.37 -19.65
C SER A 430 -12.43 -16.56 -18.57
N LEU A 431 -11.71 -17.25 -17.67
CA LEU A 431 -10.91 -16.65 -16.62
C LEU A 431 -9.55 -17.33 -16.52
N ALA A 432 -8.48 -16.54 -16.46
CA ALA A 432 -7.16 -17.03 -16.14
C ALA A 432 -6.37 -16.01 -15.30
N PHE A 433 -5.46 -16.55 -14.51
CA PHE A 433 -4.54 -15.79 -13.66
C PHE A 433 -3.11 -16.01 -14.13
N LEU A 434 -2.24 -15.01 -13.91
CA LEU A 434 -0.81 -15.16 -14.09
C LEU A 434 -0.27 -16.19 -13.08
N SER A 435 0.68 -17.00 -13.48
CA SER A 435 1.38 -17.91 -12.58
C SER A 435 2.33 -17.15 -11.63
N GLU A 436 2.70 -17.77 -10.50
CA GLU A 436 3.74 -17.21 -9.60
C GLU A 436 5.09 -17.05 -10.33
N ALA A 437 5.43 -18.02 -11.18
CA ALA A 437 6.64 -17.95 -12.00
C ALA A 437 6.59 -16.78 -13.00
N GLY A 438 5.45 -16.58 -13.67
CA GLY A 438 5.23 -15.46 -14.59
C GLY A 438 5.26 -14.10 -13.89
N LEU A 439 4.81 -14.04 -12.61
CA LEU A 439 4.91 -12.84 -11.80
C LEU A 439 6.36 -12.52 -11.44
N ILE A 440 7.13 -13.49 -10.95
CA ILE A 440 8.56 -13.34 -10.59
C ILE A 440 9.36 -12.90 -11.83
N ASP A 441 9.16 -13.58 -12.96
CA ASP A 441 9.80 -13.24 -14.23
C ASP A 441 9.40 -11.83 -14.71
N GLY A 442 8.14 -11.44 -14.54
CA GLY A 442 7.67 -10.10 -14.90
C GLY A 442 8.31 -8.99 -14.07
N ILE A 443 8.50 -9.19 -12.77
CA ILE A 443 9.12 -8.21 -11.87
C ILE A 443 10.63 -8.12 -12.10
N GLN A 444 11.32 -9.27 -12.24
CA GLN A 444 12.77 -9.36 -12.48
C GLN A 444 13.61 -8.72 -11.37
N LEU A 445 13.22 -8.89 -10.12
CA LEU A 445 14.12 -8.63 -9.00
C LEU A 445 15.26 -9.63 -9.00
N ASN A 446 16.45 -9.18 -8.63
CA ASN A 446 17.66 -9.99 -8.64
C ASN A 446 18.27 -10.07 -7.22
N TYR A 447 17.48 -10.58 -6.27
CA TYR A 447 17.98 -10.90 -4.93
C TYR A 447 18.27 -12.41 -4.81
N ASP A 448 19.38 -12.74 -4.14
CA ASP A 448 19.68 -14.11 -3.69
C ASP A 448 18.85 -14.42 -2.43
N ALA A 449 17.57 -14.64 -2.61
CA ALA A 449 16.57 -14.85 -1.58
C ALA A 449 15.37 -15.63 -2.15
N PRO A 450 14.53 -16.26 -1.31
CA PRO A 450 13.30 -16.91 -1.76
C PRO A 450 12.44 -15.99 -2.63
N TYR A 451 11.84 -16.53 -3.69
CA TYR A 451 11.03 -15.79 -4.66
C TYR A 451 11.71 -14.54 -5.23
N SER A 452 13.04 -14.59 -5.39
CA SER A 452 13.87 -13.46 -5.84
C SER A 452 13.76 -12.21 -4.95
N GLY A 453 13.46 -12.39 -3.66
CA GLY A 453 13.29 -11.29 -2.71
C GLY A 453 11.90 -10.67 -2.68
N LEU A 454 10.88 -11.39 -3.16
CA LEU A 454 9.48 -10.98 -3.08
C LEU A 454 8.75 -11.66 -1.91
N CYS A 455 7.91 -10.93 -1.21
CA CYS A 455 6.89 -11.51 -0.34
C CYS A 455 5.71 -11.96 -1.22
N MET A 456 5.50 -13.27 -1.30
CA MET A 456 4.45 -13.92 -2.10
C MET A 456 3.36 -14.56 -1.22
N ALA A 457 3.34 -14.24 0.08
CA ALA A 457 2.52 -14.91 1.09
C ALA A 457 1.01 -14.95 0.77
N TYR A 458 0.47 -13.94 0.08
CA TYR A 458 -0.97 -13.95 -0.31
C TYR A 458 -1.32 -15.04 -1.31
N PHE A 459 -0.33 -15.55 -2.08
CA PHE A 459 -0.55 -16.52 -3.14
C PHE A 459 -0.29 -17.94 -2.64
N ASN A 460 0.81 -18.16 -1.91
CA ASN A 460 1.31 -19.47 -1.52
C ASN A 460 1.24 -19.78 -0.01
N GLY A 461 1.02 -18.77 0.85
CA GLY A 461 0.98 -18.95 2.31
C GLY A 461 2.36 -19.00 2.98
N ASP A 462 3.44 -18.74 2.24
CA ASP A 462 4.80 -18.72 2.78
C ASP A 462 5.13 -17.34 3.33
N TYR A 463 5.01 -17.18 4.64
CA TYR A 463 5.31 -15.93 5.31
C TYR A 463 6.80 -15.83 5.65
N PRO A 464 7.50 -14.72 5.27
CA PRO A 464 8.93 -14.57 5.52
C PRO A 464 9.31 -14.48 6.99
N THR A 465 8.37 -14.18 7.88
CA THR A 465 8.59 -14.08 9.33
C THR A 465 7.55 -14.89 10.11
N PRO A 466 7.85 -15.27 11.37
CA PRO A 466 6.83 -15.78 12.29
C PRO A 466 5.67 -14.78 12.45
N LEU A 467 4.44 -15.28 12.59
CA LEU A 467 3.22 -14.46 12.62
C LEU A 467 2.86 -13.96 14.02
N TYR A 468 3.52 -14.44 15.08
CA TYR A 468 3.33 -14.01 16.47
C TYR A 468 1.87 -13.92 16.92
N ASP A 469 1.32 -12.70 16.98
CA ASP A 469 -0.05 -12.42 17.45
C ASP A 469 -1.15 -12.96 16.52
N TYR A 470 -0.80 -13.28 15.29
CA TYR A 470 -1.70 -13.77 14.24
C TYR A 470 -1.62 -15.28 14.01
N GLU A 471 -0.64 -15.99 14.63
CA GLU A 471 -0.38 -17.40 14.41
C GLU A 471 -1.61 -18.28 14.67
N GLU A 472 -2.26 -18.11 15.84
CA GLU A 472 -3.44 -18.90 16.20
C GLU A 472 -4.61 -18.65 15.24
N GLN A 473 -4.82 -17.40 14.84
CA GLN A 473 -5.86 -17.02 13.87
C GLN A 473 -5.60 -17.66 12.50
N TYR A 474 -4.37 -17.63 12.03
CA TYR A 474 -3.96 -18.22 10.76
C TYR A 474 -4.14 -19.73 10.78
N GLN A 475 -3.63 -20.44 11.78
CA GLN A 475 -3.79 -21.87 11.93
C GLN A 475 -5.26 -22.31 12.04
N ALA A 476 -6.10 -21.52 12.72
CA ALA A 476 -7.54 -21.78 12.77
C ALA A 476 -8.21 -21.64 11.40
N SER A 477 -7.76 -20.72 10.55
CA SER A 477 -8.28 -20.53 9.20
C SER A 477 -7.95 -21.70 8.28
N LEU A 478 -6.76 -22.29 8.40
CA LEU A 478 -6.33 -23.45 7.62
C LEU A 478 -7.13 -24.72 7.99
N LYS A 479 -7.45 -24.93 9.27
CA LYS A 479 -8.24 -26.08 9.74
C LYS A 479 -9.69 -26.09 9.24
N LYS A 480 -10.27 -24.94 8.91
CA LYS A 480 -11.60 -24.84 8.30
C LYS A 480 -11.63 -25.41 6.87
N GLU A 481 -10.53 -25.26 6.12
CA GLU A 481 -10.39 -25.79 4.76
C GLU A 481 -10.39 -27.32 4.72
N THR A 482 -9.64 -27.96 5.64
CA THR A 482 -9.54 -29.43 5.72
C THR A 482 -10.87 -30.11 6.07
N ARG A 483 -11.88 -29.35 6.54
CA ARG A 483 -13.23 -29.87 6.83
C ARG A 483 -14.24 -29.64 5.70
N ARG A 484 -13.89 -28.84 4.66
CA ARG A 484 -14.74 -28.58 3.49
C ARG A 484 -14.37 -29.43 2.28
N ASN A 485 -13.16 -30.01 2.25
CA ASN A 485 -12.68 -31.02 1.32
C ASN A 485 -12.85 -32.43 1.92
#